data_421e64ec344bee0cf0fcf84a03ef71e3
#
_entry.id   421e64ec344bee0cf0fcf84a03ef71e3
#
_cell.length_a   1.000
_cell.length_b   1.000
_cell.length_c   1.000
_cell.angle_alpha   90.00
_cell.angle_beta   90.00
_cell.angle_gamma   90.00
#
_symmetry.space_group_name_H-M   'P 1'
#
loop_
_entity.id
_entity.type
_entity.pdbx_description
1 polymer ?
#
loop_
_entity_poly.entity_id
_entity_poly.type
_entity_poly.pdbx_seq_one_letter_code
_entity_poly.pdbx_strand_id
1 'polypeptide(L)'
;MRHSSKRIFALALLATLVAGCSTVTVAPTAPPAEAPEDTTLRNAHWQFDDSIRPPAERDGYRPPLKLAVLLPLSGDLATAAASVRDGLLAAYYGERRTRPEIRFYDTANSSGGAIAAYNRAVADGADQVLGPLGRDGVDAVFRNVQPGVPVLALNRGTVAPPFNSASFSLAPEDEGSSAADHVASLGAKRVLVLSSGDDYARRSASAFATQLTTHGGSVVQTLAVVSDEPADMTPLLQSVATRDGGIDAVFIALRGNQARAIAPQLAAAGLSYKPRVATSQLLSGTGKAEEDRVLDGIKFPTERWGLVQVNGLPNAAETQKSLPTAHGPGAKLFAFGADAWLLTAYLQHLALTPEATVEGATGALRIGPEGNVLRTPLWSTFSNGYVVSLGAGG
;
A
#
# COMPACT_ATOMS: atom_id res chain seq x y z
N MET A 1 49.15 -2.42 -74.86
CA MET A 1 49.82 -1.29 -74.19
C MET A 1 48.77 -0.21 -73.96
N ARG A 2 48.65 0.26 -72.67
CA ARG A 2 47.75 1.37 -72.21
C ARG A 2 46.27 1.15 -72.45
N HIS A 3 45.60 0.72 -71.33
CA HIS A 3 44.40 1.31 -70.84
C HIS A 3 43.96 0.50 -69.59
N SER A 4 44.50 0.85 -68.45
CA SER A 4 43.98 0.34 -67.20
C SER A 4 44.37 1.28 -66.01
N SER A 5 43.73 2.44 -65.91
CA SER A 5 43.96 3.32 -64.76
C SER A 5 42.83 4.31 -64.45
N LYS A 6 41.62 4.09 -64.99
CA LYS A 6 40.50 5.03 -64.77
C LYS A 6 39.29 4.42 -64.06
N ARG A 7 39.39 3.17 -63.51
CA ARG A 7 38.23 2.53 -62.77
C ARG A 7 38.43 2.34 -61.27
N ILE A 8 39.52 2.84 -60.69
CA ILE A 8 39.82 2.67 -59.28
C ILE A 8 39.45 3.90 -58.43
N PHE A 9 39.20 5.08 -59.08
CA PHE A 9 38.85 6.31 -58.32
C PHE A 9 37.35 6.55 -58.10
N ALA A 10 36.47 5.74 -58.68
CA ALA A 10 35.01 5.90 -58.47
C ALA A 10 34.42 5.06 -57.38
N LEU A 11 35.18 4.17 -56.69
CA LEU A 11 34.69 3.30 -55.60
C LEU A 11 35.12 3.78 -54.22
N ALA A 12 35.91 4.84 -54.11
CA ALA A 12 36.38 5.36 -52.81
C ALA A 12 35.55 6.53 -52.25
N LEU A 13 34.54 7.02 -52.98
CA LEU A 13 33.72 8.18 -52.57
C LEU A 13 32.29 7.82 -52.13
N LEU A 14 31.93 6.53 -52.04
CA LEU A 14 30.58 6.09 -51.60
C LEU A 14 30.57 5.39 -50.24
N ALA A 15 31.68 5.41 -49.49
CA ALA A 15 31.81 4.71 -48.20
C ALA A 15 31.81 5.63 -46.95
N THR A 16 31.49 6.94 -47.09
CA THR A 16 31.57 7.89 -45.97
C THR A 16 30.24 8.56 -45.60
N LEU A 17 29.09 7.98 -45.90
CA LEU A 17 27.77 8.54 -45.58
C LEU A 17 26.86 7.61 -44.77
N VAL A 18 27.44 6.66 -44.01
CA VAL A 18 26.69 5.85 -43.02
C VAL A 18 27.42 5.89 -41.68
N ALA A 19 27.50 7.07 -41.08
CA ALA A 19 27.92 7.20 -39.68
C ALA A 19 27.14 8.36 -39.07
N GLY A 20 26.01 8.07 -38.41
CA GLY A 20 25.30 9.13 -37.73
C GLY A 20 23.88 8.80 -37.28
N CYS A 21 23.64 7.62 -36.69
CA CYS A 21 22.53 7.43 -35.77
C CYS A 21 23.09 6.84 -34.48
N SER A 22 23.73 7.68 -33.68
CA SER A 22 23.96 7.36 -32.28
C SER A 22 22.60 7.48 -31.56
N THR A 23 21.92 6.36 -31.35
CA THR A 23 20.83 6.28 -30.38
C THR A 23 21.41 6.60 -29.03
N VAL A 24 21.12 7.77 -28.50
CA VAL A 24 21.37 8.11 -27.11
C VAL A 24 20.42 7.26 -26.32
N THR A 25 20.90 6.13 -25.77
CA THR A 25 20.20 5.35 -24.78
C THR A 25 20.28 6.15 -23.47
N VAL A 26 19.22 6.89 -23.15
CA VAL A 26 19.09 7.49 -21.81
C VAL A 26 18.87 6.31 -20.88
N ALA A 27 19.89 5.97 -20.10
CA ALA A 27 19.74 5.02 -19.01
C ALA A 27 18.69 5.59 -18.04
N PRO A 28 17.70 4.80 -17.60
CA PRO A 28 16.78 5.26 -16.57
C PRO A 28 17.61 5.69 -15.36
N THR A 29 17.43 6.93 -14.93
CA THR A 29 18.03 7.44 -13.69
C THR A 29 17.46 6.60 -12.57
N ALA A 30 18.31 5.83 -11.89
CA ALA A 30 17.91 5.12 -10.67
C ALA A 30 17.31 6.14 -9.69
N PRO A 31 16.25 5.78 -8.95
CA PRO A 31 15.73 6.61 -7.88
C PRO A 31 16.90 7.01 -6.96
N PRO A 32 16.89 8.22 -6.37
CA PRO A 32 17.88 8.59 -5.37
C PRO A 32 17.93 7.49 -4.31
N ALA A 33 19.14 6.97 -4.03
CA ALA A 33 19.32 6.04 -2.93
C ALA A 33 18.79 6.72 -1.65
N GLU A 34 17.84 6.08 -0.96
CA GLU A 34 17.43 6.53 0.37
C GLU A 34 18.69 6.64 1.24
N ALA A 35 18.77 7.71 2.03
CA ALA A 35 19.87 7.85 2.99
C ALA A 35 19.88 6.64 3.92
N PRO A 36 21.05 6.09 4.28
CA PRO A 36 21.13 4.95 5.21
C PRO A 36 20.33 5.23 6.48
N GLU A 37 19.48 4.28 6.87
CA GLU A 37 18.67 4.40 8.10
C GLU A 37 19.60 4.52 9.33
N ASP A 38 19.27 5.43 10.24
CA ASP A 38 19.92 5.48 11.55
C ASP A 38 19.49 4.26 12.39
N THR A 39 20.37 3.27 12.44
CA THR A 39 20.14 2.02 13.17
C THR A 39 20.06 2.21 14.69
N THR A 40 20.43 3.37 15.23
CA THR A 40 20.39 3.66 16.66
C THR A 40 18.97 3.59 17.20
N LEU A 41 17.99 4.18 16.51
CA LEU A 41 16.58 4.13 16.89
C LEU A 41 16.04 2.69 16.83
N ARG A 42 16.36 1.96 15.77
CA ARG A 42 15.98 0.56 15.60
C ARG A 42 16.49 -0.32 16.75
N ASN A 43 17.77 -0.21 17.07
CA ASN A 43 18.38 -0.97 18.17
C ASN A 43 17.84 -0.58 19.55
N ALA A 44 17.40 0.66 19.72
CA ALA A 44 16.74 1.12 20.94
C ALA A 44 15.30 0.60 21.06
N HIS A 45 14.61 0.35 19.93
CA HIS A 45 13.22 -0.10 19.89
C HIS A 45 13.08 -1.62 19.99
N TRP A 46 14.04 -2.41 19.45
CA TRP A 46 13.91 -3.86 19.33
C TRP A 46 14.96 -4.62 20.14
N GLN A 47 14.46 -5.56 20.94
CA GLN A 47 15.29 -6.54 21.64
C GLN A 47 14.54 -7.87 21.75
N PHE A 48 15.04 -8.91 21.10
CA PHE A 48 14.47 -10.25 21.13
C PHE A 48 15.29 -11.18 22.02
N ASP A 49 14.63 -12.06 22.74
CA ASP A 49 15.27 -13.14 23.46
C ASP A 49 15.40 -14.36 22.53
N ASP A 50 16.63 -14.59 22.10
CA ASP A 50 16.96 -15.67 21.19
C ASP A 50 16.90 -17.07 21.85
N SER A 51 16.82 -17.15 23.17
CA SER A 51 16.75 -18.43 23.89
C SER A 51 15.37 -19.07 23.89
N ILE A 52 14.31 -18.28 23.66
CA ILE A 52 12.92 -18.73 23.77
C ILE A 52 12.48 -19.57 22.57
N ARG A 53 12.97 -19.23 21.37
CA ARG A 53 12.52 -19.83 20.09
C ARG A 53 13.66 -20.53 19.37
N PRO A 54 13.35 -21.54 18.50
CA PRO A 54 14.36 -22.11 17.60
C PRO A 54 15.06 -21.02 16.78
N PRO A 55 16.30 -21.27 16.32
CA PRO A 55 16.98 -20.33 15.41
C PRO A 55 16.16 -20.03 14.16
N ALA A 56 16.29 -18.80 13.65
CA ALA A 56 15.67 -18.41 12.40
C ALA A 56 16.14 -19.29 11.22
N GLU A 57 15.27 -19.54 10.26
CA GLU A 57 15.66 -20.14 9.01
C GLU A 57 16.51 -19.17 8.16
N ARG A 58 17.08 -19.64 7.07
CA ARG A 58 18.02 -18.86 6.22
C ARG A 58 17.38 -17.60 5.64
N ASP A 59 16.06 -17.62 5.41
CA ASP A 59 15.28 -16.50 4.89
C ASP A 59 14.76 -15.57 5.99
N GLY A 60 15.09 -15.85 7.27
CA GLY A 60 14.63 -15.06 8.41
C GLY A 60 13.30 -15.53 9.04
N TYR A 61 12.71 -16.62 8.52
CA TYR A 61 11.49 -17.18 9.11
C TYR A 61 11.73 -17.67 10.53
N ARG A 62 10.98 -17.10 11.48
CA ARG A 62 11.06 -17.43 12.92
C ARG A 62 9.74 -17.13 13.61
N PRO A 63 8.71 -17.99 13.44
CA PRO A 63 7.41 -17.77 14.08
C PRO A 63 7.49 -17.89 15.60
N PRO A 64 6.50 -17.34 16.33
CA PRO A 64 6.35 -17.61 17.75
C PRO A 64 6.07 -19.10 18.01
N LEU A 65 6.15 -19.51 19.28
CA LEU A 65 5.68 -20.83 19.70
C LEU A 65 4.18 -20.83 19.97
N LYS A 66 3.68 -19.76 20.62
CA LYS A 66 2.27 -19.54 20.96
C LYS A 66 1.85 -18.15 20.55
N LEU A 67 1.04 -18.06 19.49
CA LEU A 67 0.50 -16.81 18.98
C LEU A 67 -0.89 -16.54 19.58
N ALA A 68 -1.02 -15.42 20.28
CA ALA A 68 -2.33 -14.89 20.66
C ALA A 68 -2.83 -13.90 19.60
N VAL A 69 -4.05 -14.13 19.10
CA VAL A 69 -4.69 -13.26 18.10
C VAL A 69 -5.87 -12.53 18.73
N LEU A 70 -5.74 -11.23 18.90
CA LEU A 70 -6.71 -10.33 19.52
C LEU A 70 -7.55 -9.66 18.42
N LEU A 71 -8.79 -10.13 18.25
CA LEU A 71 -9.72 -9.59 17.25
C LEU A 71 -11.08 -9.28 17.90
N PRO A 72 -11.83 -8.30 17.38
CA PRO A 72 -13.22 -8.10 17.76
C PRO A 72 -14.09 -9.19 17.11
N LEU A 73 -14.22 -10.33 17.78
CA LEU A 73 -15.02 -11.45 17.29
C LEU A 73 -16.51 -11.21 17.48
N SER A 74 -16.87 -10.19 18.26
CA SER A 74 -18.23 -9.69 18.51
C SER A 74 -18.30 -8.17 18.30
N GLY A 75 -19.52 -7.62 18.18
CA GLY A 75 -19.76 -6.19 17.98
C GLY A 75 -19.59 -5.71 16.52
N ASP A 76 -19.53 -4.40 16.32
CA ASP A 76 -19.63 -3.74 15.01
C ASP A 76 -18.51 -4.10 14.03
N LEU A 77 -17.32 -4.44 14.51
CA LEU A 77 -16.18 -4.82 13.67
C LEU A 77 -16.09 -6.34 13.43
N ALA A 78 -17.03 -7.17 13.93
CA ALA A 78 -16.94 -8.62 13.79
C ALA A 78 -16.85 -9.10 12.35
N THR A 79 -17.59 -8.47 11.42
CA THR A 79 -17.55 -8.81 9.99
C THR A 79 -16.18 -8.49 9.38
N ALA A 80 -15.61 -7.34 9.69
CA ALA A 80 -14.27 -6.97 9.25
C ALA A 80 -13.21 -7.90 9.84
N ALA A 81 -13.32 -8.20 11.13
CA ALA A 81 -12.44 -9.13 11.83
C ALA A 81 -12.50 -10.56 11.27
N ALA A 82 -13.68 -11.00 10.79
CA ALA A 82 -13.82 -12.29 10.13
C ALA A 82 -12.98 -12.37 8.85
N SER A 83 -12.99 -11.31 8.02
CA SER A 83 -12.14 -11.24 6.82
C SER A 83 -10.66 -11.28 7.17
N VAL A 84 -10.22 -10.53 8.17
CA VAL A 84 -8.83 -10.54 8.65
C VAL A 84 -8.45 -11.91 9.20
N ARG A 85 -9.30 -12.54 10.04
CA ARG A 85 -9.09 -13.87 10.58
C ARG A 85 -8.93 -14.91 9.48
N ASP A 86 -9.83 -14.90 8.50
CA ASP A 86 -9.84 -15.90 7.43
C ASP A 86 -8.61 -15.76 6.51
N GLY A 87 -8.14 -14.55 6.24
CA GLY A 87 -6.89 -14.29 5.54
C GLY A 87 -5.66 -14.77 6.33
N LEU A 88 -5.63 -14.49 7.62
CA LEU A 88 -4.59 -14.98 8.53
C LEU A 88 -4.54 -16.52 8.53
N LEU A 89 -5.69 -17.17 8.68
CA LEU A 89 -5.78 -18.62 8.70
C LEU A 89 -5.43 -19.23 7.33
N ALA A 90 -5.81 -18.60 6.22
CA ALA A 90 -5.42 -19.05 4.89
C ALA A 90 -3.90 -19.08 4.72
N ALA A 91 -3.20 -18.01 5.12
CA ALA A 91 -1.75 -17.95 5.08
C ALA A 91 -1.09 -18.91 6.09
N TYR A 92 -1.63 -19.01 7.30
CA TYR A 92 -1.17 -19.92 8.33
C TYR A 92 -1.26 -21.40 7.88
N TYR A 93 -2.38 -21.82 7.29
CA TYR A 93 -2.53 -23.19 6.79
C TYR A 93 -1.81 -23.42 5.46
N GLY A 94 -1.56 -22.38 4.68
CA GLY A 94 -0.72 -22.43 3.48
C GLY A 94 0.78 -22.61 3.77
N GLU A 95 1.22 -22.23 4.97
CA GLU A 95 2.61 -22.44 5.43
C GLU A 95 2.86 -23.92 5.74
N ARG A 96 3.93 -24.47 5.17
CA ARG A 96 4.33 -25.87 5.32
C ARG A 96 5.39 -26.11 6.39
N ARG A 97 6.05 -25.04 6.83
CA ARG A 97 7.07 -25.06 7.89
C ARG A 97 6.42 -25.13 9.27
N THR A 98 7.24 -25.16 10.30
CA THR A 98 6.77 -25.14 11.69
C THR A 98 5.90 -23.90 11.95
N ARG A 99 4.73 -24.09 12.54
CA ARG A 99 3.76 -23.05 12.86
C ARG A 99 3.49 -23.03 14.36
N PRO A 100 3.13 -21.85 14.93
CA PRO A 100 2.77 -21.74 16.35
C PRO A 100 1.43 -22.42 16.67
N GLU A 101 1.20 -22.66 17.95
CA GLU A 101 -0.16 -22.78 18.46
C GLU A 101 -0.83 -21.40 18.37
N ILE A 102 -2.03 -21.32 17.75
CA ILE A 102 -2.79 -20.07 17.65
C ILE A 102 -3.99 -20.13 18.60
N ARG A 103 -4.19 -19.04 19.37
CA ARG A 103 -5.41 -18.82 20.16
C ARG A 103 -6.01 -17.46 19.85
N PHE A 104 -7.33 -17.44 19.69
CA PHE A 104 -8.10 -16.22 19.45
C PHE A 104 -8.73 -15.72 20.74
N TYR A 105 -8.65 -14.40 20.96
CA TYR A 105 -9.21 -13.69 22.10
C TYR A 105 -10.10 -12.57 21.59
N ASP A 106 -11.37 -12.56 22.04
CA ASP A 106 -12.32 -11.51 21.66
C ASP A 106 -12.03 -10.23 22.42
N THR A 107 -11.84 -9.14 21.68
CA THR A 107 -11.66 -7.79 22.22
C THR A 107 -12.98 -7.04 22.37
N ALA A 108 -14.10 -7.62 21.90
CA ALA A 108 -15.43 -7.01 21.89
C ALA A 108 -15.43 -5.55 21.36
N ASN A 109 -14.49 -5.22 20.47
CA ASN A 109 -14.27 -3.88 19.93
C ASN A 109 -14.23 -2.75 20.99
N SER A 110 -13.62 -3.02 22.14
CA SER A 110 -13.51 -2.04 23.22
C SER A 110 -12.11 -2.01 23.83
N SER A 111 -11.73 -0.85 24.38
CA SER A 111 -10.43 -0.68 25.06
C SER A 111 -10.29 -1.64 26.25
N GLY A 112 -11.34 -1.78 27.07
CA GLY A 112 -11.33 -2.71 28.20
C GLY A 112 -11.25 -4.17 27.78
N GLY A 113 -11.98 -4.56 26.74
CA GLY A 113 -11.91 -5.90 26.14
C GLY A 113 -10.55 -6.21 25.56
N ALA A 114 -9.91 -5.25 24.89
CA ALA A 114 -8.56 -5.41 24.34
C ALA A 114 -7.51 -5.62 25.44
N ILE A 115 -7.57 -4.85 26.54
CA ILE A 115 -6.68 -5.03 27.70
C ILE A 115 -6.93 -6.39 28.36
N ALA A 116 -8.18 -6.77 28.58
CA ALA A 116 -8.53 -8.06 29.20
C ALA A 116 -8.06 -9.25 28.33
N ALA A 117 -8.23 -9.15 27.01
CA ALA A 117 -7.76 -10.15 26.04
C ALA A 117 -6.22 -10.25 26.05
N TYR A 118 -5.51 -9.12 26.06
CA TYR A 118 -4.05 -9.07 26.14
C TYR A 118 -3.53 -9.71 27.43
N ASN A 119 -4.06 -9.31 28.58
CA ASN A 119 -3.62 -9.85 29.88
C ASN A 119 -3.86 -11.36 29.97
N ARG A 120 -5.00 -11.86 29.44
CA ARG A 120 -5.27 -13.30 29.39
C ARG A 120 -4.31 -14.01 28.46
N ALA A 121 -4.02 -13.46 27.28
CA ALA A 121 -3.06 -14.02 26.33
C ALA A 121 -1.67 -14.20 26.95
N VAL A 122 -1.18 -13.17 27.65
CA VAL A 122 0.11 -13.22 28.36
C VAL A 122 0.07 -14.26 29.49
N ALA A 123 -1.00 -14.31 30.29
CA ALA A 123 -1.18 -15.31 31.34
C ALA A 123 -1.22 -16.75 30.80
N ASP A 124 -1.80 -16.97 29.62
CA ASP A 124 -1.84 -18.27 28.93
C ASP A 124 -0.47 -18.64 28.28
N GLY A 125 0.53 -17.76 28.42
CA GLY A 125 1.91 -18.00 27.98
C GLY A 125 2.15 -17.74 26.49
N ALA A 126 1.40 -16.81 25.89
CA ALA A 126 1.72 -16.33 24.53
C ALA A 126 3.10 -15.67 24.51
N ASP A 127 3.92 -16.01 23.53
CA ASP A 127 5.24 -15.40 23.32
C ASP A 127 5.23 -14.34 22.20
N GLN A 128 4.05 -14.14 21.56
CA GLN A 128 3.76 -13.02 20.66
C GLN A 128 2.26 -12.75 20.59
N VAL A 129 1.89 -11.48 20.49
CA VAL A 129 0.52 -11.01 20.34
C VAL A 129 0.33 -10.35 18.97
N LEU A 130 -0.72 -10.75 18.25
CA LEU A 130 -1.18 -10.17 17.00
C LEU A 130 -2.53 -9.48 17.23
N GLY A 131 -2.64 -8.21 16.87
CA GLY A 131 -3.78 -7.36 17.21
C GLY A 131 -3.48 -6.46 18.42
N PRO A 132 -4.49 -5.69 18.90
CA PRO A 132 -5.88 -5.67 18.44
C PRO A 132 -6.09 -4.95 17.09
N LEU A 133 -7.32 -5.08 16.53
CA LEU A 133 -7.71 -4.48 15.25
C LEU A 133 -8.32 -3.07 15.41
N GLY A 134 -9.08 -2.84 16.48
CA GLY A 134 -9.71 -1.52 16.74
C GLY A 134 -8.68 -0.51 17.25
N ARG A 135 -8.73 0.73 16.74
CA ARG A 135 -7.76 1.80 17.08
C ARG A 135 -7.69 2.10 18.58
N ASP A 136 -8.85 2.23 19.24
CA ASP A 136 -8.90 2.50 20.68
C ASP A 136 -8.33 1.33 21.49
N GLY A 137 -8.51 0.09 20.98
CA GLY A 137 -7.92 -1.11 21.56
C GLY A 137 -6.39 -1.12 21.41
N VAL A 138 -5.86 -0.67 20.27
CA VAL A 138 -4.40 -0.52 20.05
C VAL A 138 -3.83 0.46 21.07
N ASP A 139 -4.41 1.65 21.19
CA ASP A 139 -3.96 2.67 22.14
C ASP A 139 -4.01 2.15 23.59
N ALA A 140 -5.06 1.41 23.93
CA ALA A 140 -5.22 0.84 25.26
C ALA A 140 -4.17 -0.24 25.56
N VAL A 141 -3.91 -1.15 24.61
CA VAL A 141 -2.88 -2.19 24.75
C VAL A 141 -1.49 -1.57 24.79
N PHE A 142 -1.16 -0.66 23.91
CA PHE A 142 0.17 -0.02 23.87
C PHE A 142 0.54 0.73 25.16
N ARG A 143 -0.45 1.31 25.86
CA ARG A 143 -0.19 1.91 27.19
C ARG A 143 0.04 0.87 28.30
N ASN A 144 -0.29 -0.40 28.06
CA ASN A 144 -0.27 -1.46 29.06
C ASN A 144 0.61 -2.67 28.71
N VAL A 145 1.40 -2.58 27.61
CA VAL A 145 2.27 -3.69 27.17
C VAL A 145 3.26 -4.07 28.26
N GLN A 146 3.37 -5.37 28.53
CA GLN A 146 4.38 -5.92 29.41
C GLN A 146 5.69 -6.12 28.64
N PRO A 147 6.85 -5.80 29.22
CA PRO A 147 8.13 -6.13 28.63
C PRO A 147 8.27 -7.63 28.33
N GLY A 148 8.83 -7.97 27.18
CA GLY A 148 9.17 -9.34 26.80
C GLY A 148 8.18 -10.06 25.91
N VAL A 149 6.94 -9.57 25.73
CA VAL A 149 5.99 -10.14 24.77
C VAL A 149 5.79 -9.16 23.62
N PRO A 150 6.34 -9.41 22.42
CA PRO A 150 6.18 -8.55 21.27
C PRO A 150 4.71 -8.45 20.83
N VAL A 151 4.27 -7.24 20.48
CA VAL A 151 2.93 -6.97 19.95
C VAL A 151 3.01 -6.45 18.53
N LEU A 152 2.31 -7.11 17.59
CA LEU A 152 2.04 -6.60 16.27
C LEU A 152 0.56 -6.16 16.21
N ALA A 153 0.31 -4.88 16.47
CA ALA A 153 -1.04 -4.32 16.39
C ALA A 153 -1.54 -4.27 14.94
N LEU A 154 -2.82 -4.53 14.73
CA LEU A 154 -3.46 -4.54 13.41
C LEU A 154 -4.16 -3.22 13.08
N ASN A 155 -3.69 -2.15 13.67
CA ASN A 155 -4.07 -0.78 13.34
C ASN A 155 -3.01 0.20 13.86
N ARG A 156 -3.12 1.44 13.42
CA ARG A 156 -2.33 2.56 13.94
C ARG A 156 -3.25 3.44 14.78
N GLY A 157 -2.96 3.53 16.08
CA GLY A 157 -3.64 4.42 17.02
C GLY A 157 -2.98 5.80 17.07
N THR A 158 -3.21 6.51 18.17
CA THR A 158 -2.55 7.78 18.51
C THR A 158 -1.26 7.58 19.32
N VAL A 159 -1.13 6.40 19.94
CA VAL A 159 0.05 5.99 20.71
C VAL A 159 1.03 5.30 19.76
N ALA A 160 2.26 5.77 19.72
CA ALA A 160 3.33 5.11 18.96
C ALA A 160 3.58 3.69 19.48
N PRO A 161 4.03 2.75 18.63
CA PRO A 161 4.40 1.42 19.09
C PRO A 161 5.43 1.51 20.23
N PRO A 162 5.14 0.92 21.40
CA PRO A 162 6.13 0.87 22.50
C PRO A 162 7.22 -0.14 22.17
N PHE A 163 8.25 -0.16 23.01
CA PHE A 163 9.38 -1.10 22.91
C PHE A 163 8.90 -2.53 22.55
N ASN A 164 9.58 -3.18 21.62
CA ASN A 164 9.27 -4.51 21.08
C ASN A 164 7.89 -4.64 20.43
N SER A 165 7.26 -3.56 20.00
CA SER A 165 5.95 -3.60 19.36
C SER A 165 5.95 -2.96 17.98
N ALA A 166 5.01 -3.39 17.14
CA ALA A 166 4.80 -2.85 15.81
C ALA A 166 3.33 -2.52 15.55
N SER A 167 3.09 -1.63 14.59
CA SER A 167 1.77 -1.33 14.05
C SER A 167 1.71 -1.65 12.58
N PHE A 168 0.78 -2.49 12.17
CA PHE A 168 0.42 -2.74 10.78
C PHE A 168 -0.99 -2.23 10.50
N SER A 169 -1.16 -1.43 9.45
CA SER A 169 -2.46 -0.84 9.13
C SER A 169 -2.65 -0.65 7.63
N LEU A 170 -3.92 -0.49 7.23
CA LEU A 170 -4.32 0.00 5.90
C LEU A 170 -4.71 1.47 6.01
N ALA A 171 -3.80 2.29 6.55
CA ALA A 171 -4.09 3.68 6.83
C ALA A 171 -4.27 4.50 5.56
N PRO A 172 -5.28 5.40 5.50
CA PRO A 172 -5.46 6.32 4.39
C PRO A 172 -4.25 7.21 4.14
N GLU A 173 -3.52 7.53 5.20
CA GLU A 173 -2.30 8.33 5.16
C GLU A 173 -1.22 7.69 4.30
N ASP A 174 -1.06 6.37 4.39
CA ASP A 174 -0.06 5.63 3.61
C ASP A 174 -0.37 5.71 2.11
N GLU A 175 -1.66 5.65 1.73
CA GLU A 175 -2.07 5.80 0.34
C GLU A 175 -1.91 7.25 -0.16
N GLY A 176 -2.22 8.23 0.69
CA GLY A 176 -2.00 9.64 0.37
C GLY A 176 -0.53 9.97 0.14
N SER A 177 0.35 9.51 1.03
CA SER A 177 1.81 9.70 0.89
C SER A 177 2.35 9.00 -0.35
N SER A 178 1.97 7.74 -0.58
CA SER A 178 2.37 6.99 -1.78
C SER A 178 1.89 7.65 -3.09
N ALA A 179 0.70 8.22 -3.09
CA ALA A 179 0.19 8.98 -4.24
C ALA A 179 1.01 10.26 -4.50
N ALA A 180 1.44 10.96 -3.44
CA ALA A 180 2.28 12.14 -3.56
C ALA A 180 3.68 11.78 -4.09
N ASP A 181 4.29 10.70 -3.62
CA ASP A 181 5.57 10.20 -4.12
C ASP A 181 5.47 9.86 -5.61
N HIS A 182 4.39 9.17 -6.01
CA HIS A 182 4.16 8.85 -7.42
C HIS A 182 4.00 10.11 -8.29
N VAL A 183 3.21 11.08 -7.85
CA VAL A 183 3.01 12.35 -8.56
C VAL A 183 4.33 13.12 -8.66
N ALA A 184 5.11 13.17 -7.58
CA ALA A 184 6.41 13.84 -7.55
C ALA A 184 7.43 13.16 -8.48
N SER A 185 7.42 11.82 -8.59
CA SER A 185 8.28 11.07 -9.52
C SER A 185 8.02 11.42 -11.00
N LEU A 186 6.80 11.89 -11.32
CA LEU A 186 6.44 12.41 -12.64
C LEU A 186 6.83 13.87 -12.85
N GLY A 187 7.48 14.51 -11.86
CA GLY A 187 7.88 15.92 -11.91
C GLY A 187 6.74 16.90 -11.64
N ALA A 188 5.55 16.42 -11.26
CA ALA A 188 4.40 17.29 -10.99
C ALA A 188 4.55 17.97 -9.62
N LYS A 189 4.31 19.30 -9.59
CA LYS A 189 4.44 20.11 -8.38
C LYS A 189 3.15 20.81 -7.97
N ARG A 190 2.25 21.05 -8.89
CA ARG A 190 1.01 21.81 -8.69
C ARG A 190 -0.18 20.88 -8.86
N VAL A 191 -0.81 20.46 -7.76
CA VAL A 191 -1.80 19.39 -7.79
C VAL A 191 -3.18 19.91 -7.35
N LEU A 192 -4.20 19.55 -8.15
CA LEU A 192 -5.61 19.66 -7.76
C LEU A 192 -5.99 18.43 -6.94
N VAL A 193 -6.65 18.61 -5.81
CA VAL A 193 -7.21 17.53 -5.00
C VAL A 193 -8.74 17.50 -5.14
N LEU A 194 -9.30 16.33 -5.45
CA LEU A 194 -10.74 16.06 -5.35
C LEU A 194 -10.98 15.15 -4.14
N SER A 195 -11.88 15.54 -3.24
CA SER A 195 -12.13 14.81 -2.00
C SER A 195 -13.62 14.64 -1.72
N SER A 196 -14.05 13.43 -1.30
CA SER A 196 -15.43 13.19 -0.83
C SER A 196 -15.73 13.88 0.51
N GLY A 197 -14.70 14.30 1.24
CA GLY A 197 -14.84 14.93 2.55
C GLY A 197 -15.13 13.97 3.71
N ASP A 198 -15.25 12.67 3.46
CA ASP A 198 -15.32 11.67 4.53
C ASP A 198 -13.97 11.52 5.26
N ASP A 199 -13.93 10.78 6.36
CA ASP A 199 -12.73 10.65 7.19
C ASP A 199 -11.54 10.07 6.40
N TYR A 200 -11.79 9.05 5.58
CA TYR A 200 -10.75 8.43 4.76
C TYR A 200 -10.16 9.43 3.76
N ALA A 201 -11.02 10.13 3.02
CA ALA A 201 -10.60 11.10 2.01
C ALA A 201 -9.86 12.30 2.63
N ARG A 202 -10.33 12.80 3.79
CA ARG A 202 -9.63 13.89 4.49
C ARG A 202 -8.23 13.51 4.93
N ARG A 203 -8.08 12.30 5.54
CA ARG A 203 -6.80 11.81 6.04
C ARG A 203 -5.82 11.53 4.90
N SER A 204 -6.27 10.89 3.83
CA SER A 204 -5.42 10.66 2.65
C SER A 204 -5.03 11.97 1.96
N ALA A 205 -5.94 12.93 1.82
CA ALA A 205 -5.64 14.24 1.23
C ALA A 205 -4.67 15.06 2.09
N SER A 206 -4.79 14.99 3.41
CA SER A 206 -3.85 15.66 4.33
C SER A 206 -2.45 15.07 4.23
N ALA A 207 -2.32 13.75 4.24
CA ALA A 207 -1.04 13.06 4.09
C ALA A 207 -0.42 13.32 2.71
N PHE A 208 -1.25 13.30 1.65
CA PHE A 208 -0.83 13.68 0.30
C PHE A 208 -0.22 15.08 0.27
N ALA A 209 -0.92 16.08 0.83
CA ALA A 209 -0.45 17.46 0.85
C ALA A 209 0.87 17.61 1.62
N THR A 210 0.99 16.95 2.77
CA THR A 210 2.21 16.97 3.58
C THR A 210 3.37 16.37 2.80
N GLN A 211 3.20 15.17 2.24
CA GLN A 211 4.24 14.46 1.50
C GLN A 211 4.61 15.20 0.20
N LEU A 212 3.64 15.76 -0.52
CA LEU A 212 3.90 16.55 -1.71
C LEU A 212 4.78 17.78 -1.39
N THR A 213 4.57 18.40 -0.23
CA THR A 213 5.38 19.54 0.23
C THR A 213 6.83 19.14 0.48
N THR A 214 7.11 17.94 0.98
CA THR A 214 8.50 17.46 1.15
C THR A 214 9.24 17.32 -0.18
N HIS A 215 8.49 17.09 -1.28
CA HIS A 215 9.01 17.07 -2.65
C HIS A 215 9.02 18.45 -3.34
N GLY A 216 8.74 19.53 -2.59
CA GLY A 216 8.71 20.89 -3.13
C GLY A 216 7.51 21.19 -4.01
N GLY A 217 6.44 20.40 -3.90
CA GLY A 217 5.16 20.64 -4.56
C GLY A 217 4.13 21.29 -3.63
N SER A 218 2.95 21.57 -4.17
CA SER A 218 1.85 22.17 -3.42
C SER A 218 0.47 21.76 -3.96
N VAL A 219 -0.51 21.69 -3.07
CA VAL A 219 -1.92 21.55 -3.45
C VAL A 219 -2.44 22.94 -3.83
N VAL A 220 -2.82 23.11 -5.12
CA VAL A 220 -3.33 24.38 -5.65
C VAL A 220 -4.72 24.67 -5.10
N GLN A 221 -5.56 23.63 -5.02
CA GLN A 221 -6.90 23.70 -4.48
C GLN A 221 -7.41 22.30 -4.13
N THR A 222 -8.25 22.21 -3.10
CA THR A 222 -9.05 21.02 -2.79
C THR A 222 -10.51 21.33 -3.11
N LEU A 223 -11.13 20.50 -3.94
CA LEU A 223 -12.55 20.58 -4.29
C LEU A 223 -13.31 19.42 -3.67
N ALA A 224 -14.43 19.72 -3.03
CA ALA A 224 -15.29 18.71 -2.42
C ALA A 224 -16.25 18.11 -3.46
N VAL A 225 -16.32 16.77 -3.52
CA VAL A 225 -17.28 15.99 -4.32
C VAL A 225 -18.05 15.10 -3.36
N VAL A 226 -19.06 15.66 -2.70
CA VAL A 226 -19.74 15.00 -1.57
C VAL A 226 -20.91 14.10 -2.01
N SER A 227 -21.35 14.20 -3.27
CA SER A 227 -22.48 13.41 -3.83
C SER A 227 -21.98 12.44 -4.88
N ASP A 228 -22.68 11.31 -5.03
CA ASP A 228 -22.47 10.37 -6.13
C ASP A 228 -23.01 10.92 -7.47
N GLU A 229 -23.86 11.94 -7.40
CA GLU A 229 -24.36 12.74 -8.52
C GLU A 229 -23.99 14.22 -8.27
N PRO A 230 -22.72 14.61 -8.47
CA PRO A 230 -22.28 15.98 -8.24
C PRO A 230 -22.91 16.91 -9.28
N ALA A 231 -23.19 18.14 -8.86
CA ALA A 231 -23.57 19.21 -9.80
C ALA A 231 -22.45 19.42 -10.84
N ASP A 232 -22.74 20.17 -11.92
CA ASP A 232 -21.73 20.51 -12.90
C ASP A 232 -20.62 21.37 -12.30
N MET A 233 -19.46 20.75 -12.11
CA MET A 233 -18.24 21.38 -11.62
C MET A 233 -17.30 21.83 -12.76
N THR A 234 -17.68 21.62 -14.02
CA THR A 234 -16.83 21.94 -15.18
C THR A 234 -16.31 23.39 -15.16
N PRO A 235 -17.15 24.41 -14.92
CA PRO A 235 -16.65 25.80 -14.86
C PRO A 235 -15.62 26.03 -13.75
N LEU A 236 -15.82 25.41 -12.58
CA LEU A 236 -14.89 25.50 -11.45
C LEU A 236 -13.58 24.79 -11.77
N LEU A 237 -13.64 23.59 -12.36
CA LEU A 237 -12.46 22.83 -12.79
C LEU A 237 -11.66 23.60 -13.84
N GLN A 238 -12.33 24.22 -14.82
CA GLN A 238 -11.69 25.08 -15.84
C GLN A 238 -11.00 26.28 -15.19
N SER A 239 -11.67 26.95 -14.23
CA SER A 239 -11.08 28.11 -13.55
C SER A 239 -9.81 27.75 -12.80
N VAL A 240 -9.76 26.55 -12.20
CA VAL A 240 -8.55 26.06 -11.52
C VAL A 240 -7.47 25.65 -12.52
N ALA A 241 -7.86 24.99 -13.63
CA ALA A 241 -6.94 24.54 -14.68
C ALA A 241 -6.23 25.70 -15.39
N THR A 242 -6.91 26.84 -15.55
CA THR A 242 -6.39 28.02 -16.26
C THR A 242 -5.74 29.05 -15.34
N ARG A 243 -5.67 28.80 -14.04
CA ARG A 243 -5.03 29.70 -13.06
C ARG A 243 -3.52 29.82 -13.36
N ASP A 244 -2.93 30.97 -13.04
CA ASP A 244 -1.50 31.20 -13.23
C ASP A 244 -0.63 30.06 -12.70
N GLY A 245 0.24 29.53 -13.54
CA GLY A 245 1.07 28.36 -13.28
C GLY A 245 0.36 27.01 -13.50
N GLY A 246 -0.95 27.01 -13.78
CA GLY A 246 -1.70 25.80 -14.15
C GLY A 246 -1.75 24.70 -13.08
N ILE A 247 -2.08 23.49 -13.54
CA ILE A 247 -2.09 22.24 -12.74
C ILE A 247 -1.24 21.21 -13.46
N ASP A 248 -0.42 20.48 -12.73
CA ASP A 248 0.42 19.40 -13.27
C ASP A 248 -0.23 18.04 -13.16
N ALA A 249 -1.00 17.79 -12.08
CA ALA A 249 -1.66 16.53 -11.81
C ALA A 249 -2.95 16.71 -11.00
N VAL A 250 -3.76 15.64 -10.93
CA VAL A 250 -4.99 15.57 -10.13
C VAL A 250 -4.88 14.39 -9.17
N PHE A 251 -5.07 14.64 -7.87
CA PHE A 251 -5.24 13.60 -6.85
C PHE A 251 -6.73 13.40 -6.53
N ILE A 252 -7.19 12.15 -6.58
CA ILE A 252 -8.60 11.77 -6.50
C ILE A 252 -8.82 10.91 -5.25
N ALA A 253 -9.27 11.54 -4.16
CA ALA A 253 -9.67 10.89 -2.92
C ALA A 253 -11.20 10.70 -2.91
N LEU A 254 -11.70 9.89 -3.85
CA LEU A 254 -13.10 9.64 -4.12
C LEU A 254 -13.38 8.14 -4.20
N ARG A 255 -14.64 7.75 -3.98
CA ARG A 255 -15.13 6.42 -4.33
C ARG A 255 -15.35 6.31 -5.85
N GLY A 256 -15.39 5.09 -6.37
CA GLY A 256 -15.49 4.85 -7.81
C GLY A 256 -16.74 5.45 -8.46
N ASN A 257 -17.91 5.40 -7.80
CA ASN A 257 -19.12 6.02 -8.29
C ASN A 257 -19.01 7.56 -8.41
N GLN A 258 -18.44 8.23 -7.40
CA GLN A 258 -18.15 9.67 -7.45
C GLN A 258 -17.12 10.01 -8.52
N ALA A 259 -16.04 9.19 -8.62
CA ALA A 259 -15.02 9.37 -9.63
C ALA A 259 -15.58 9.20 -11.05
N ARG A 260 -16.49 8.23 -11.29
CA ARG A 260 -17.19 8.07 -12.58
C ARG A 260 -18.00 9.32 -12.95
N ALA A 261 -18.68 9.90 -11.99
CA ALA A 261 -19.48 11.10 -12.23
C ALA A 261 -18.66 12.35 -12.54
N ILE A 262 -17.44 12.47 -11.94
CA ILE A 262 -16.58 13.64 -12.13
C ILE A 262 -15.60 13.48 -13.32
N ALA A 263 -15.27 12.25 -13.74
CA ALA A 263 -14.28 12.01 -14.79
C ALA A 263 -14.65 12.68 -16.15
N PRO A 264 -15.90 12.66 -16.62
CA PRO A 264 -16.30 13.41 -17.81
C PRO A 264 -16.15 14.93 -17.66
N GLN A 265 -16.37 15.45 -16.46
CA GLN A 265 -16.23 16.88 -16.16
C GLN A 265 -14.75 17.30 -16.14
N LEU A 266 -13.85 16.44 -15.63
CA LEU A 266 -12.41 16.62 -15.75
C LEU A 266 -11.98 16.67 -17.22
N ALA A 267 -12.54 15.81 -18.06
CA ALA A 267 -12.26 15.81 -19.49
C ALA A 267 -12.75 17.10 -20.17
N ALA A 268 -13.98 17.54 -19.87
CA ALA A 268 -14.53 18.80 -20.38
C ALA A 268 -13.74 20.03 -19.92
N ALA A 269 -13.11 19.95 -18.74
CA ALA A 269 -12.22 21.00 -18.22
C ALA A 269 -10.78 20.94 -18.79
N GLY A 270 -10.49 20.01 -19.69
CA GLY A 270 -9.16 19.85 -20.29
C GLY A 270 -8.14 19.21 -19.35
N LEU A 271 -8.57 18.48 -18.31
CA LEU A 271 -7.70 17.87 -17.31
C LEU A 271 -7.47 16.36 -17.53
N SER A 272 -8.09 15.75 -18.56
CA SER A 272 -7.96 14.32 -18.83
C SER A 272 -6.56 13.87 -19.24
N TYR A 273 -5.77 14.75 -19.83
CA TYR A 273 -4.38 14.47 -20.25
C TYR A 273 -3.36 14.68 -19.13
N LYS A 274 -3.78 15.24 -18.00
CA LYS A 274 -2.90 15.38 -16.83
C LYS A 274 -2.79 14.05 -16.09
N PRO A 275 -1.65 13.73 -15.47
CA PRO A 275 -1.55 12.60 -14.55
C PRO A 275 -2.67 12.64 -13.51
N ARG A 276 -3.41 11.53 -13.40
CA ARG A 276 -4.50 11.36 -12.45
C ARG A 276 -4.16 10.18 -11.54
N VAL A 277 -4.10 10.46 -10.26
CA VAL A 277 -3.75 9.47 -9.24
C VAL A 277 -4.88 9.44 -8.20
N ALA A 278 -5.27 8.26 -7.78
CA ALA A 278 -6.35 8.08 -6.81
C ALA A 278 -5.92 7.21 -5.62
N THR A 279 -6.76 7.15 -4.60
CA THR A 279 -6.68 6.14 -3.55
C THR A 279 -7.34 4.84 -4.00
N SER A 280 -7.12 3.73 -3.27
CA SER A 280 -7.78 2.43 -3.53
C SER A 280 -9.31 2.50 -3.38
N GLN A 281 -9.87 3.55 -2.75
CA GLN A 281 -11.31 3.80 -2.71
C GLN A 281 -11.93 3.93 -4.10
N LEU A 282 -11.13 4.24 -5.13
CA LEU A 282 -11.56 4.24 -6.52
C LEU A 282 -12.23 2.92 -6.95
N LEU A 283 -11.86 1.79 -6.34
CA LEU A 283 -12.46 0.49 -6.64
C LEU A 283 -13.86 0.30 -6.04
N SER A 284 -14.27 1.16 -5.10
CA SER A 284 -15.57 1.07 -4.43
C SER A 284 -16.71 1.43 -5.40
N GLY A 285 -17.60 0.46 -5.64
CA GLY A 285 -18.73 0.63 -6.55
C GLY A 285 -18.38 0.47 -8.04
N THR A 286 -17.19 -0.06 -8.37
CA THR A 286 -16.78 -0.44 -9.72
C THR A 286 -17.03 -1.93 -9.99
N GLY A 287 -16.68 -2.39 -11.21
CA GLY A 287 -16.79 -3.79 -11.63
C GLY A 287 -17.65 -4.00 -12.86
N LYS A 288 -18.21 -2.91 -13.43
CA LYS A 288 -18.91 -2.92 -14.70
C LYS A 288 -18.07 -2.19 -15.74
N ALA A 289 -17.37 -2.93 -16.58
CA ALA A 289 -16.37 -2.39 -17.50
C ALA A 289 -16.91 -1.25 -18.38
N GLU A 290 -18.18 -1.33 -18.81
CA GLU A 290 -18.80 -0.29 -19.65
C GLU A 290 -18.93 1.05 -18.90
N GLU A 291 -19.28 1.01 -17.61
CA GLU A 291 -19.41 2.18 -16.75
C GLU A 291 -18.03 2.70 -16.31
N ASP A 292 -17.08 1.78 -16.11
CA ASP A 292 -15.75 2.09 -15.56
C ASP A 292 -14.76 2.62 -16.60
N ARG A 293 -15.07 2.58 -17.91
CA ARG A 293 -14.22 3.14 -18.98
C ARG A 293 -13.89 4.61 -18.80
N VAL A 294 -14.74 5.39 -18.17
CA VAL A 294 -14.47 6.81 -17.89
C VAL A 294 -13.32 7.01 -16.90
N LEU A 295 -12.95 5.96 -16.16
CA LEU A 295 -11.84 5.93 -15.21
C LEU A 295 -10.51 5.55 -15.87
N ASP A 296 -10.51 5.19 -17.16
CA ASP A 296 -9.30 4.74 -17.87
C ASP A 296 -8.15 5.73 -17.70
N GLY A 297 -6.95 5.19 -17.39
CA GLY A 297 -5.74 5.95 -17.19
C GLY A 297 -5.59 6.61 -15.80
N ILE A 298 -6.59 6.49 -14.89
CA ILE A 298 -6.39 6.88 -13.48
C ILE A 298 -5.56 5.78 -12.81
N LYS A 299 -4.45 6.18 -12.19
CA LYS A 299 -3.57 5.27 -11.45
C LYS A 299 -3.95 5.23 -9.98
N PHE A 300 -3.86 4.06 -9.34
CA PHE A 300 -4.22 3.88 -7.93
C PHE A 300 -3.52 2.68 -7.32
N PRO A 301 -3.30 2.68 -5.97
CA PRO A 301 -2.71 1.53 -5.29
C PRO A 301 -3.71 0.38 -5.19
N THR A 302 -3.21 -0.85 -5.35
CA THR A 302 -3.99 -2.10 -5.24
C THR A 302 -3.25 -3.15 -4.44
N GLU A 303 -4.01 -4.07 -3.86
CA GLU A 303 -3.48 -5.24 -3.21
C GLU A 303 -2.91 -6.22 -4.25
N ARG A 304 -1.76 -6.80 -3.92
CA ARG A 304 -1.06 -7.75 -4.79
C ARG A 304 -1.86 -9.03 -5.01
N TRP A 305 -2.53 -9.54 -3.98
CA TRP A 305 -3.23 -10.84 -4.01
C TRP A 305 -4.33 -10.93 -5.09
N GLY A 306 -5.00 -9.83 -5.41
CA GLY A 306 -6.02 -9.81 -6.47
C GLY A 306 -5.44 -9.79 -7.90
N LEU A 307 -4.17 -9.48 -8.06
CA LEU A 307 -3.51 -9.26 -9.36
C LEU A 307 -2.52 -10.34 -9.74
N VAL A 308 -1.81 -10.90 -8.76
CA VAL A 308 -0.78 -11.92 -8.98
C VAL A 308 -0.92 -13.04 -7.96
N GLN A 309 -0.36 -14.20 -8.27
CA GLN A 309 -0.30 -15.30 -7.31
C GLN A 309 0.67 -14.95 -6.18
N VAL A 310 0.20 -15.06 -4.94
CA VAL A 310 1.00 -14.86 -3.72
C VAL A 310 1.32 -16.24 -3.13
N ASN A 311 2.59 -16.48 -2.84
CA ASN A 311 3.04 -17.75 -2.25
C ASN A 311 2.33 -18.00 -0.89
N GLY A 312 1.91 -19.26 -0.69
CA GLY A 312 1.21 -19.63 0.54
C GLY A 312 -0.27 -19.24 0.59
N LEU A 313 -0.77 -18.51 -0.41
CA LEU A 313 -2.19 -18.17 -0.50
C LEU A 313 -2.89 -18.88 -1.66
N PRO A 314 -4.19 -19.21 -1.48
CA PRO A 314 -5.00 -19.71 -2.56
C PRO A 314 -5.21 -18.65 -3.64
N ASN A 315 -5.62 -19.09 -4.84
CA ASN A 315 -5.95 -18.20 -5.94
C ASN A 315 -7.08 -17.23 -5.55
N ALA A 316 -6.88 -15.94 -5.79
CA ALA A 316 -7.82 -14.90 -5.37
C ALA A 316 -9.21 -15.06 -6.00
N ALA A 317 -9.27 -15.30 -7.33
CA ALA A 317 -10.54 -15.42 -8.04
C ALA A 317 -11.38 -16.62 -7.59
N GLU A 318 -10.72 -17.74 -7.25
CA GLU A 318 -11.39 -18.93 -6.71
C GLU A 318 -11.84 -18.72 -5.27
N THR A 319 -10.99 -18.13 -4.46
CA THR A 319 -11.29 -17.83 -3.05
C THR A 319 -12.46 -16.86 -2.93
N GLN A 320 -12.48 -15.81 -3.73
CA GLN A 320 -13.57 -14.84 -3.75
C GLN A 320 -14.93 -15.44 -4.14
N LYS A 321 -14.95 -16.48 -4.97
CA LYS A 321 -16.20 -17.18 -5.33
C LYS A 321 -16.72 -18.05 -4.19
N SER A 322 -15.84 -18.64 -3.38
CA SER A 322 -16.18 -19.62 -2.34
C SER A 322 -16.27 -19.05 -0.94
N LEU A 323 -15.59 -17.95 -0.66
CA LEU A 323 -15.46 -17.36 0.67
C LEU A 323 -16.00 -15.94 0.72
N PRO A 324 -17.18 -15.70 1.31
CA PRO A 324 -17.79 -14.36 1.38
C PRO A 324 -16.90 -13.31 2.04
N THR A 325 -16.10 -13.69 3.03
CA THR A 325 -15.15 -12.81 3.74
C THR A 325 -13.98 -12.35 2.89
N ALA A 326 -13.73 -13.00 1.74
CA ALA A 326 -12.69 -12.65 0.78
C ALA A 326 -13.23 -11.90 -0.45
N HIS A 327 -14.52 -11.52 -0.47
CA HIS A 327 -15.17 -10.88 -1.61
C HIS A 327 -15.42 -9.38 -1.36
N GLY A 328 -15.39 -8.58 -2.43
CA GLY A 328 -15.66 -7.14 -2.38
C GLY A 328 -14.73 -6.41 -1.39
N PRO A 329 -15.25 -5.56 -0.48
CA PRO A 329 -14.43 -4.87 0.52
C PRO A 329 -13.67 -5.82 1.46
N GLY A 330 -14.18 -7.04 1.67
CA GLY A 330 -13.53 -8.08 2.47
C GLY A 330 -12.23 -8.59 1.86
N ALA A 331 -12.06 -8.54 0.52
CA ALA A 331 -10.86 -9.01 -0.16
C ALA A 331 -9.59 -8.29 0.32
N LYS A 332 -9.66 -6.97 0.53
CA LYS A 332 -8.57 -6.17 1.07
C LYS A 332 -8.23 -6.56 2.51
N LEU A 333 -9.24 -6.81 3.33
CA LEU A 333 -9.07 -7.24 4.72
C LEU A 333 -8.55 -8.69 4.82
N PHE A 334 -8.94 -9.55 3.89
CA PHE A 334 -8.40 -10.90 3.76
C PHE A 334 -6.90 -10.85 3.43
N ALA A 335 -6.50 -10.07 2.41
CA ALA A 335 -5.09 -9.86 2.08
C ALA A 335 -4.29 -9.28 3.26
N PHE A 336 -4.87 -8.33 4.00
CA PHE A 336 -4.30 -7.76 5.21
C PHE A 336 -4.10 -8.80 6.32
N GLY A 337 -5.07 -9.69 6.51
CA GLY A 337 -4.95 -10.79 7.48
C GLY A 337 -3.84 -11.78 7.09
N ALA A 338 -3.69 -12.08 5.82
CA ALA A 338 -2.60 -12.93 5.33
C ALA A 338 -1.22 -12.30 5.61
N ASP A 339 -1.09 -10.99 5.39
CA ASP A 339 0.14 -10.26 5.70
C ASP A 339 0.40 -10.15 7.20
N ALA A 340 -0.65 -10.10 8.00
CA ALA A 340 -0.50 -10.15 9.47
C ALA A 340 0.17 -11.44 9.94
N TRP A 341 -0.15 -12.59 9.31
CA TRP A 341 0.58 -13.83 9.54
C TRP A 341 2.03 -13.74 9.04
N LEU A 342 2.24 -13.26 7.83
CA LEU A 342 3.58 -13.12 7.25
C LEU A 342 4.48 -12.25 8.14
N LEU A 343 4.00 -11.08 8.54
CA LEU A 343 4.71 -10.18 9.44
C LEU A 343 4.98 -10.83 10.82
N THR A 344 4.04 -11.62 11.35
CA THR A 344 4.22 -12.36 12.60
C THR A 344 5.41 -13.33 12.49
N ALA A 345 5.49 -14.07 11.40
CA ALA A 345 6.52 -15.08 11.19
C ALA A 345 7.92 -14.50 10.90
N TYR A 346 7.97 -13.30 10.33
CA TYR A 346 9.22 -12.61 9.99
C TYR A 346 9.51 -11.38 10.85
N LEU A 347 8.77 -11.19 11.95
CA LEU A 347 8.85 -9.98 12.79
C LEU A 347 10.28 -9.65 13.19
N GLN A 348 11.00 -10.62 13.72
CA GLN A 348 12.37 -10.40 14.17
C GLN A 348 13.32 -10.06 13.02
N HIS A 349 13.21 -10.75 11.89
CA HIS A 349 14.03 -10.48 10.72
C HIS A 349 13.83 -9.05 10.20
N LEU A 350 12.57 -8.63 10.02
CA LEU A 350 12.22 -7.29 9.57
C LEU A 350 12.57 -6.20 10.60
N ALA A 351 12.47 -6.53 11.87
CA ALA A 351 12.78 -5.62 12.96
C ALA A 351 14.28 -5.34 13.08
N LEU A 352 15.13 -6.34 12.86
CA LEU A 352 16.59 -6.23 13.06
C LEU A 352 17.35 -5.89 11.77
N THR A 353 16.74 -6.00 10.60
CA THR A 353 17.38 -5.77 9.30
C THR A 353 16.70 -4.60 8.59
N PRO A 354 17.32 -3.41 8.52
CA PRO A 354 16.71 -2.19 7.98
C PRO A 354 16.13 -2.35 6.57
N GLU A 355 16.88 -3.00 5.68
CA GLU A 355 16.52 -3.17 4.27
C GLU A 355 15.70 -4.46 4.00
N ALA A 356 15.39 -5.23 5.05
CA ALA A 356 14.60 -6.45 4.87
C ALA A 356 13.18 -6.13 4.43
N THR A 357 12.72 -6.83 3.42
CA THR A 357 11.36 -6.78 2.92
C THR A 357 10.79 -8.17 2.76
N VAL A 358 9.49 -8.31 2.91
CA VAL A 358 8.75 -9.53 2.56
C VAL A 358 7.64 -9.20 1.57
N GLU A 359 7.46 -10.07 0.59
CA GLU A 359 6.47 -9.91 -0.46
C GLU A 359 5.11 -10.42 0.02
N GLY A 360 4.27 -9.51 0.50
CA GLY A 360 2.96 -9.80 1.07
C GLY A 360 1.82 -9.81 0.04
N ALA A 361 0.62 -10.04 0.56
CA ALA A 361 -0.63 -10.01 -0.19
C ALA A 361 -1.10 -8.58 -0.48
N THR A 362 -0.77 -7.62 0.40
CA THR A 362 -1.11 -6.20 0.21
C THR A 362 -0.01 -5.40 -0.48
N GLY A 363 1.18 -5.96 -0.67
CA GLY A 363 2.35 -5.32 -1.26
C GLY A 363 3.65 -5.78 -0.62
N ALA A 364 4.76 -5.11 -0.93
CA ALA A 364 6.02 -5.32 -0.21
C ALA A 364 5.95 -4.66 1.18
N LEU A 365 6.43 -5.37 2.20
CA LEU A 365 6.31 -4.99 3.60
C LEU A 365 7.69 -4.88 4.23
N ARG A 366 7.93 -3.81 4.99
CA ARG A 366 9.12 -3.62 5.82
C ARG A 366 8.72 -2.98 7.17
N ILE A 367 9.59 -3.04 8.16
CA ILE A 367 9.36 -2.39 9.45
C ILE A 367 10.29 -1.19 9.57
N GLY A 368 9.73 -0.01 9.81
CA GLY A 368 10.48 1.20 10.11
C GLY A 368 11.13 1.17 11.51
N PRO A 369 12.06 2.08 11.80
CA PRO A 369 12.85 2.07 13.04
C PRO A 369 11.99 2.15 14.30
N GLU A 370 10.84 2.80 14.24
CA GLU A 370 9.92 2.99 15.38
C GLU A 370 8.77 1.95 15.43
N GLY A 371 8.92 0.82 14.73
CA GLY A 371 7.93 -0.26 14.75
C GLY A 371 6.71 -0.05 13.83
N ASN A 372 6.66 0.99 13.01
CA ASN A 372 5.60 1.11 12.02
C ASN A 372 5.90 0.22 10.81
N VAL A 373 4.95 -0.65 10.45
CA VAL A 373 5.02 -1.40 9.20
C VAL A 373 4.75 -0.44 8.04
N LEU A 374 5.67 -0.40 7.10
CA LEU A 374 5.60 0.36 5.87
C LEU A 374 5.24 -0.58 4.74
N ARG A 375 4.28 -0.18 3.92
CA ARG A 375 3.74 -0.99 2.83
C ARG A 375 3.92 -0.29 1.49
N THR A 376 4.51 -0.98 0.53
CA THR A 376 4.58 -0.54 -0.86
C THR A 376 3.59 -1.36 -1.69
N PRO A 377 2.41 -0.81 -2.01
CA PRO A 377 1.39 -1.51 -2.78
C PRO A 377 1.81 -1.65 -4.25
N LEU A 378 1.15 -2.53 -5.00
CA LEU A 378 1.20 -2.49 -6.45
C LEU A 378 0.39 -1.29 -6.97
N TRP A 379 0.77 -0.82 -8.15
CA TRP A 379 0.02 0.20 -8.86
C TRP A 379 -0.79 -0.41 -9.98
N SER A 380 -2.00 0.06 -10.14
CA SER A 380 -2.94 -0.35 -11.18
C SER A 380 -3.55 0.87 -11.87
N THR A 381 -4.17 0.62 -13.00
CA THR A 381 -4.98 1.60 -13.72
C THR A 381 -6.21 0.92 -14.31
N PHE A 382 -7.21 1.69 -14.71
CA PHE A 382 -8.25 1.18 -15.58
C PHE A 382 -7.79 1.22 -17.04
N SER A 383 -8.11 0.16 -17.79
CA SER A 383 -7.92 0.06 -19.23
C SER A 383 -9.11 -0.68 -19.84
N ASN A 384 -9.85 -0.02 -20.72
CA ASN A 384 -11.14 -0.48 -21.25
C ASN A 384 -12.15 -0.85 -20.15
N GLY A 385 -12.10 -0.13 -19.01
CA GLY A 385 -12.95 -0.36 -17.84
C GLY A 385 -12.54 -1.54 -16.95
N TYR A 386 -11.43 -2.21 -17.25
CA TYR A 386 -10.88 -3.29 -16.42
C TYR A 386 -9.65 -2.81 -15.64
N VAL A 387 -9.52 -3.30 -14.43
CA VAL A 387 -8.33 -3.05 -13.61
C VAL A 387 -7.16 -3.86 -14.17
N VAL A 388 -6.06 -3.18 -14.49
CA VAL A 388 -4.83 -3.79 -14.98
C VAL A 388 -3.65 -3.32 -14.13
N SER A 389 -2.75 -4.25 -13.79
CA SER A 389 -1.53 -3.92 -13.05
C SER A 389 -0.55 -3.15 -13.95
N LEU A 390 0.13 -2.16 -13.37
CA LEU A 390 1.21 -1.41 -14.03
C LEU A 390 2.59 -2.09 -13.86
N GLY A 391 2.65 -3.21 -13.13
CA GLY A 391 3.92 -3.85 -12.80
C GLY A 391 4.71 -3.13 -11.69
N ALA A 392 5.90 -3.63 -11.38
CA ALA A 392 6.83 -2.99 -10.46
C ALA A 392 7.56 -1.87 -11.22
N GLY A 393 7.05 -0.63 -11.18
CA GLY A 393 7.66 0.53 -11.83
C GLY A 393 6.69 1.38 -12.65
N GLY A 394 5.36 1.20 -12.46
CA GLY A 394 4.33 2.01 -13.13
C GLY A 394 4.22 3.44 -12.61
#